data_8f1c93ebf24351dd40a587fe178a4611
#
_entry.id   8f1c93ebf24351dd40a587fe178a4611
#
_cell.length_a   1.000
_cell.length_b   1.000
_cell.length_c   1.000
_cell.angle_alpha   90.00
_cell.angle_beta   90.00
_cell.angle_gamma   90.00
#
_symmetry.space_group_name_H-M   'P 1'
#
loop_
_entity.id
_entity.type
_entity.pdbx_description
1 polymer ?
#
loop_
_entity_poly.entity_id
_entity_poly.type
_entity_poly.pdbx_seq_one_letter_code
_entity_poly.pdbx_strand_id
1 'polypeptide(L)'
;MTGKGRTGGTSRSLKPYAGRGLFMRIVQKYGGTSLADVRKLRLAARRLAGLHQQGVQVVAVVSAQGKLTDELIARARQVNPRGSVREMDAALAAGEQLSASLMAMTIGALGVEAVSLTGWQAGIRTDGEHGAARILRVDTQRLEQELTRGRIPVVAGFQGLDPEGDVTTLGRGGSDTTAVALAAWLRADRCQIFTDVDGVYDRDPRIFPDAAKFGRISYDRMLTLIGSGAQVLHDRSVELAKEKNIRLEVLSAFTGDPGTIVG
;
A
#
# COMPACT_ATOMS: atom_id res chain seq x y z
N MET A 1 -25.31 -3.55 47.26
CA MET A 1 -24.54 -4.65 46.65
C MET A 1 -24.25 -4.26 45.20
N THR A 2 -23.04 -3.87 44.94
CA THR A 2 -22.58 -3.23 43.71
C THR A 2 -21.77 -4.24 42.87
N GLY A 3 -22.32 -4.59 41.71
CA GLY A 3 -21.60 -5.45 40.74
C GLY A 3 -20.93 -4.61 39.64
N LYS A 4 -19.62 -4.44 39.72
CA LYS A 4 -18.81 -3.86 38.64
C LYS A 4 -18.51 -4.94 37.56
N GLY A 5 -19.12 -4.80 36.39
CA GLY A 5 -18.73 -5.54 35.17
C GLY A 5 -17.43 -4.97 34.60
N ARG A 6 -16.35 -5.72 34.65
CA ARG A 6 -15.10 -5.45 33.92
C ARG A 6 -15.25 -5.93 32.49
N THR A 7 -15.30 -5.02 31.53
CA THR A 7 -15.08 -5.33 30.13
C THR A 7 -13.58 -5.42 29.88
N GLY A 8 -13.04 -6.63 29.91
CA GLY A 8 -11.65 -6.93 29.55
C GLY A 8 -11.52 -7.01 28.01
N GLY A 9 -11.14 -5.91 27.37
CA GLY A 9 -10.63 -5.95 25.99
C GLY A 9 -9.27 -6.64 25.98
N THR A 10 -9.20 -7.86 25.46
CA THR A 10 -7.94 -8.58 25.27
C THR A 10 -7.15 -7.95 24.13
N SER A 11 -6.24 -7.06 24.48
CA SER A 11 -5.14 -6.64 23.61
C SER A 11 -4.32 -7.88 23.27
N ARG A 12 -4.50 -8.43 22.07
CA ARG A 12 -3.58 -9.45 21.53
C ARG A 12 -2.22 -8.79 21.32
N SER A 13 -1.29 -9.04 22.21
CA SER A 13 0.11 -8.66 22.04
C SER A 13 0.66 -9.30 20.76
N LEU A 14 1.09 -8.45 19.81
CA LEU A 14 1.77 -8.87 18.60
C LEU A 14 3.14 -9.44 19.01
N LYS A 15 3.28 -10.78 19.05
CA LYS A 15 4.58 -11.42 19.31
C LYS A 15 5.49 -11.19 18.10
N PRO A 16 6.77 -10.79 18.29
CA PRO A 16 7.73 -10.69 17.21
C PRO A 16 7.95 -12.07 16.58
N TYR A 17 7.99 -12.11 15.26
CA TYR A 17 8.36 -13.31 14.50
C TYR A 17 9.85 -13.58 14.75
N ALA A 18 10.19 -14.74 15.29
CA ALA A 18 11.55 -15.09 15.66
C ALA A 18 12.47 -15.08 14.44
N GLY A 19 13.38 -14.09 14.37
CA GLY A 19 14.46 -14.18 13.42
C GLY A 19 15.23 -12.95 13.00
N ARG A 20 14.74 -11.71 13.15
CA ARG A 20 15.50 -10.55 12.65
C ARG A 20 15.11 -9.25 13.37
N GLY A 21 16.08 -8.63 14.05
CA GLY A 21 15.99 -7.24 14.52
C GLY A 21 15.14 -7.02 15.77
N LEU A 22 15.46 -5.96 16.50
CA LEU A 22 14.76 -5.53 17.73
C LEU A 22 13.33 -4.99 17.47
N PHE A 23 12.94 -4.74 16.21
CA PHE A 23 11.68 -4.07 15.87
C PHE A 23 10.92 -4.83 14.79
N MET A 24 9.58 -4.94 14.95
CA MET A 24 8.67 -5.39 13.89
C MET A 24 8.60 -4.29 12.82
N ARG A 25 8.72 -4.67 11.54
CA ARG A 25 8.59 -3.76 10.39
C ARG A 25 7.39 -4.15 9.53
N ILE A 26 6.54 -3.17 9.20
CA ILE A 26 5.33 -3.39 8.42
C ILE A 26 5.27 -2.37 7.28
N VAL A 27 4.96 -2.85 6.07
CA VAL A 27 4.57 -2.00 4.95
C VAL A 27 3.04 -2.03 4.84
N GLN A 28 2.40 -0.86 4.85
CA GLN A 28 0.95 -0.73 4.68
C GLN A 28 0.63 0.06 3.43
N LYS A 29 -0.17 -0.50 2.52
CA LYS A 29 -0.67 0.20 1.34
C LYS A 29 -2.13 0.59 1.52
N TYR A 30 -2.46 1.80 1.12
CA TYR A 30 -3.81 2.34 1.11
C TYR A 30 -4.23 2.72 -0.31
N GLY A 31 -5.34 2.12 -0.79
CA GLY A 31 -5.91 2.39 -2.10
C GLY A 31 -6.61 3.76 -2.18
N GLY A 32 -6.87 4.25 -3.39
CA GLY A 32 -7.48 5.55 -3.61
C GLY A 32 -8.86 5.70 -2.96
N THR A 33 -9.70 4.67 -3.02
CA THR A 33 -11.01 4.63 -2.35
C THR A 33 -10.90 4.72 -0.83
N SER A 34 -9.81 4.18 -0.27
CA SER A 34 -9.51 4.20 1.17
C SER A 34 -9.00 5.56 1.66
N LEU A 35 -8.67 6.48 0.74
CA LEU A 35 -8.14 7.82 1.01
C LEU A 35 -9.01 8.94 0.41
N ALA A 36 -10.18 8.62 -0.12
CA ALA A 36 -10.96 9.50 -0.99
C ALA A 36 -11.46 10.79 -0.32
N ASP A 37 -11.49 10.85 1.00
CA ASP A 37 -11.89 12.03 1.77
C ASP A 37 -11.06 12.19 3.05
N VAL A 38 -11.18 13.36 3.69
CA VAL A 38 -10.43 13.71 4.92
C VAL A 38 -10.72 12.74 6.07
N ARG A 39 -11.95 12.21 6.18
CA ARG A 39 -12.32 11.27 7.24
C ARG A 39 -11.59 9.94 7.07
N LYS A 40 -11.56 9.42 5.84
CA LYS A 40 -10.84 8.18 5.49
C LYS A 40 -9.33 8.35 5.66
N LEU A 41 -8.80 9.47 5.22
CA LEU A 41 -7.40 9.83 5.40
C LEU A 41 -7.00 9.84 6.89
N ARG A 42 -7.83 10.46 7.75
CA ARG A 42 -7.62 10.48 9.20
C ARG A 42 -7.70 9.08 9.82
N LEU A 43 -8.57 8.21 9.33
CA LEU A 43 -8.67 6.83 9.81
C LEU A 43 -7.39 6.05 9.52
N ALA A 44 -6.88 6.14 8.30
CA ALA A 44 -5.61 5.52 7.91
C ALA A 44 -4.43 6.09 8.71
N ALA A 45 -4.36 7.42 8.87
CA ALA A 45 -3.31 8.08 9.66
C ALA A 45 -3.30 7.64 11.13
N ARG A 46 -4.48 7.50 11.77
CA ARG A 46 -4.59 6.98 13.15
C ARG A 46 -4.07 5.55 13.28
N ARG A 47 -4.32 4.70 12.28
CA ARG A 47 -3.81 3.32 12.27
C ARG A 47 -2.28 3.29 12.18
N LEU A 48 -1.70 4.10 11.29
CA LEU A 48 -0.25 4.24 11.13
C LEU A 48 0.40 4.79 12.41
N ALA A 49 -0.14 5.87 12.95
CA ALA A 49 0.36 6.48 14.19
C ALA A 49 0.25 5.52 15.38
N GLY A 50 -0.85 4.79 15.51
CA GLY A 50 -1.06 3.81 16.59
C GLY A 50 -0.06 2.65 16.54
N LEU A 51 0.29 2.13 15.37
CA LEU A 51 1.33 1.12 15.23
C LEU A 51 2.71 1.67 15.59
N HIS A 52 3.03 2.87 15.10
CA HIS A 52 4.29 3.53 15.41
C HIS A 52 4.46 3.77 16.91
N GLN A 53 3.43 4.23 17.61
CA GLN A 53 3.42 4.42 19.06
C GLN A 53 3.59 3.11 19.86
N GLN A 54 3.30 1.96 19.24
CA GLN A 54 3.57 0.61 19.80
C GLN A 54 4.99 0.12 19.50
N GLY A 55 5.87 0.96 18.94
CA GLY A 55 7.25 0.60 18.61
C GLY A 55 7.41 -0.16 17.28
N VAL A 56 6.38 -0.20 16.42
CA VAL A 56 6.45 -0.82 15.10
C VAL A 56 7.05 0.16 14.10
N GLN A 57 8.03 -0.26 13.32
CA GLN A 57 8.50 0.49 12.15
C GLN A 57 7.48 0.35 11.01
N VAL A 58 6.85 1.44 10.62
CA VAL A 58 5.81 1.43 9.60
C VAL A 58 6.23 2.26 8.40
N VAL A 59 6.09 1.69 7.20
CA VAL A 59 6.17 2.40 5.92
C VAL A 59 4.79 2.40 5.29
N ALA A 60 4.26 3.58 4.97
CA ALA A 60 3.00 3.72 4.27
C ALA A 60 3.24 3.87 2.76
N VAL A 61 2.42 3.20 1.94
CA VAL A 61 2.34 3.40 0.49
C VAL A 61 0.93 3.88 0.17
N VAL A 62 0.81 4.96 -0.56
CA VAL A 62 -0.48 5.57 -0.87
C VAL A 62 -0.71 5.67 -2.38
N SER A 63 -1.96 5.44 -2.79
CA SER A 63 -2.44 5.72 -4.15
C SER A 63 -3.02 7.13 -4.24
N ALA A 64 -3.21 7.63 -5.45
CA ALA A 64 -3.98 8.86 -5.69
C ALA A 64 -5.38 8.75 -5.09
N GLN A 65 -5.90 9.84 -4.52
CA GLN A 65 -7.18 9.85 -3.80
C GLN A 65 -8.37 9.71 -4.77
N GLY A 66 -9.29 8.83 -4.44
CA GLY A 66 -10.57 8.70 -5.14
C GLY A 66 -10.42 8.45 -6.63
N LYS A 67 -10.88 9.42 -7.45
CA LYS A 67 -10.84 9.40 -8.93
C LYS A 67 -9.76 10.29 -9.53
N LEU A 68 -8.82 10.79 -8.73
CA LEU A 68 -7.83 11.78 -9.17
C LEU A 68 -7.00 11.28 -10.36
N THR A 69 -6.65 9.99 -10.42
CA THR A 69 -5.94 9.41 -11.57
C THR A 69 -6.77 9.54 -12.86
N ASP A 70 -8.08 9.23 -12.80
CA ASP A 70 -8.98 9.35 -13.95
C ASP A 70 -9.13 10.82 -14.41
N GLU A 71 -9.18 11.74 -13.44
CA GLU A 71 -9.26 13.18 -13.72
C GLU A 71 -7.98 13.69 -14.40
N LEU A 72 -6.81 13.25 -13.95
CA LEU A 72 -5.53 13.60 -14.57
C LEU A 72 -5.43 13.05 -16.00
N ILE A 73 -5.85 11.79 -16.22
CA ILE A 73 -5.92 11.19 -17.56
C ILE A 73 -6.86 12.03 -18.46
N ALA A 74 -8.05 12.37 -17.96
CA ALA A 74 -9.01 13.14 -18.73
C ALA A 74 -8.45 14.52 -19.12
N ARG A 75 -7.82 15.24 -18.19
CA ARG A 75 -7.16 16.52 -18.45
C ARG A 75 -6.03 16.40 -19.48
N ALA A 76 -5.15 15.44 -19.33
CA ALA A 76 -4.05 15.22 -20.27
C ALA A 76 -4.56 14.95 -21.69
N ARG A 77 -5.59 14.13 -21.83
CA ARG A 77 -6.23 13.83 -23.12
C ARG A 77 -6.96 15.02 -23.73
N GLN A 78 -7.54 15.91 -22.93
CA GLN A 78 -8.14 17.16 -23.41
C GLN A 78 -7.07 18.11 -23.98
N VAL A 79 -5.88 18.16 -23.37
CA VAL A 79 -4.76 18.99 -23.86
C VAL A 79 -4.16 18.38 -25.14
N ASN A 80 -3.86 17.08 -25.11
CA ASN A 80 -3.33 16.38 -26.29
C ASN A 80 -3.75 14.89 -26.26
N PRO A 81 -4.75 14.49 -27.09
CA PRO A 81 -5.20 13.09 -27.15
C PRO A 81 -4.11 12.10 -27.58
N ARG A 82 -3.05 12.60 -28.23
CA ARG A 82 -1.88 11.83 -28.70
C ARG A 82 -0.60 12.22 -27.97
N GLY A 83 -0.70 12.74 -26.76
CA GLY A 83 0.45 13.05 -25.91
C GLY A 83 1.31 11.82 -25.65
N SER A 84 2.61 12.04 -25.45
CA SER A 84 3.53 10.93 -25.16
C SER A 84 3.19 10.24 -23.85
N VAL A 85 3.45 8.94 -23.77
CA VAL A 85 3.24 8.15 -22.54
C VAL A 85 4.14 8.65 -21.42
N ARG A 86 5.36 9.12 -21.74
CA ARG A 86 6.29 9.74 -20.79
C ARG A 86 5.67 10.94 -20.07
N GLU A 87 5.04 11.87 -20.81
CA GLU A 87 4.39 13.03 -20.18
C GLU A 87 3.12 12.64 -19.39
N MET A 88 2.45 11.58 -19.85
CA MET A 88 1.33 11.00 -19.08
C MET A 88 1.82 10.46 -17.73
N ASP A 89 2.92 9.72 -17.72
CA ASP A 89 3.52 9.20 -16.48
C ASP A 89 3.88 10.32 -15.50
N ALA A 90 4.52 11.38 -15.99
CA ALA A 90 4.86 12.55 -15.19
C ALA A 90 3.60 13.22 -14.59
N ALA A 91 2.53 13.36 -15.40
CA ALA A 91 1.27 13.95 -14.94
C ALA A 91 0.57 13.06 -13.88
N LEU A 92 0.51 11.75 -14.12
CA LEU A 92 -0.15 10.80 -13.22
C LEU A 92 0.55 10.69 -11.88
N ALA A 93 1.89 10.69 -11.86
CA ALA A 93 2.68 10.59 -10.64
C ALA A 93 2.35 11.70 -9.61
N ALA A 94 1.86 12.85 -10.04
CA ALA A 94 1.46 13.95 -9.16
C ALA A 94 0.31 13.57 -8.20
N GLY A 95 -0.56 12.65 -8.58
CA GLY A 95 -1.71 12.22 -7.78
C GLY A 95 -1.27 11.54 -6.48
N GLU A 96 -0.34 10.62 -6.56
CA GLU A 96 0.21 9.90 -5.41
C GLU A 96 1.09 10.81 -4.55
N GLN A 97 1.81 11.77 -5.15
CA GLN A 97 2.61 12.75 -4.41
C GLN A 97 1.74 13.63 -3.54
N LEU A 98 0.60 14.11 -4.06
CA LEU A 98 -0.38 14.85 -3.28
C LEU A 98 -0.89 14.01 -2.12
N SER A 99 -1.28 12.76 -2.36
CA SER A 99 -1.77 11.84 -1.33
C SER A 99 -0.73 11.60 -0.24
N ALA A 100 0.54 11.40 -0.62
CA ALA A 100 1.63 11.18 0.32
C ALA A 100 1.85 12.39 1.23
N SER A 101 1.84 13.60 0.66
CA SER A 101 1.98 14.84 1.42
C SER A 101 0.82 15.04 2.40
N LEU A 102 -0.42 14.87 1.96
CA LEU A 102 -1.60 15.00 2.80
C LEU A 102 -1.62 13.95 3.94
N MET A 103 -1.19 12.71 3.65
CA MET A 103 -1.09 11.67 4.67
C MET A 103 -0.02 12.03 5.71
N ALA A 104 1.17 12.46 5.29
CA ALA A 104 2.23 12.87 6.20
C ALA A 104 1.81 14.05 7.11
N MET A 105 1.14 15.06 6.55
CA MET A 105 0.55 16.16 7.32
C MET A 105 -0.50 15.67 8.33
N THR A 106 -1.32 14.69 7.93
CA THR A 106 -2.37 14.14 8.80
C THR A 106 -1.77 13.34 9.96
N ILE A 107 -0.70 12.58 9.71
CA ILE A 107 0.05 11.87 10.76
C ILE A 107 0.72 12.88 11.70
N GLY A 108 1.33 13.95 11.16
CA GLY A 108 1.93 15.04 11.95
C GLY A 108 0.93 15.70 12.89
N ALA A 109 -0.32 15.89 12.47
CA ALA A 109 -1.41 16.42 13.32
C ALA A 109 -1.79 15.49 14.49
N LEU A 110 -1.33 14.23 14.48
CA LEU A 110 -1.49 13.26 15.58
C LEU A 110 -0.26 13.21 16.50
N GLY A 111 0.71 14.11 16.33
CA GLY A 111 1.93 14.18 17.13
C GLY A 111 2.99 13.13 16.79
N VAL A 112 2.91 12.51 15.62
CA VAL A 112 3.89 11.54 15.11
C VAL A 112 4.62 12.12 13.92
N GLU A 113 5.96 12.06 13.91
CA GLU A 113 6.73 12.54 12.77
C GLU A 113 6.55 11.64 11.55
N ALA A 114 6.27 12.23 10.40
CA ALA A 114 6.16 11.55 9.12
C ALA A 114 6.82 12.35 8.01
N VAL A 115 7.24 11.68 6.95
CA VAL A 115 7.85 12.30 5.78
C VAL A 115 7.25 11.72 4.52
N SER A 116 6.75 12.59 3.64
CA SER A 116 6.31 12.17 2.30
C SER A 116 7.52 11.99 1.38
N LEU A 117 7.53 10.90 0.64
CA LEU A 117 8.57 10.58 -0.34
C LEU A 117 7.91 10.21 -1.67
N THR A 118 8.46 10.71 -2.76
CA THR A 118 8.15 10.20 -4.09
C THR A 118 8.71 8.78 -4.25
N GLY A 119 8.26 8.03 -5.28
CA GLY A 119 8.80 6.70 -5.54
C GLY A 119 10.32 6.71 -5.69
N TRP A 120 10.87 7.68 -6.40
CA TRP A 120 12.32 7.79 -6.59
C TRP A 120 13.09 8.26 -5.35
N GLN A 121 12.50 9.10 -4.48
CA GLN A 121 13.08 9.44 -3.18
C GLN A 121 13.11 8.23 -2.24
N ALA A 122 12.15 7.30 -2.40
CA ALA A 122 12.14 6.01 -1.75
C ALA A 122 13.08 4.98 -2.42
N GLY A 123 13.77 5.39 -3.50
CA GLY A 123 14.81 4.60 -4.18
C GLY A 123 14.29 3.63 -5.24
N ILE A 124 13.03 3.76 -5.70
CA ILE A 124 12.44 2.88 -6.71
C ILE A 124 13.04 3.19 -8.08
N ARG A 125 13.67 2.17 -8.70
CA ARG A 125 14.24 2.21 -10.04
C ARG A 125 13.54 1.23 -10.97
N THR A 126 13.25 1.69 -12.18
CA THR A 126 12.44 0.98 -13.19
C THR A 126 13.20 0.75 -14.47
N ASP A 127 12.61 -0.01 -15.40
CA ASP A 127 13.16 -0.37 -16.71
C ASP A 127 12.88 0.65 -17.83
N GLY A 128 12.13 1.73 -17.54
CA GLY A 128 11.82 2.75 -18.55
C GLY A 128 10.65 2.44 -19.49
N GLU A 129 9.94 1.33 -19.29
CA GLU A 129 8.71 1.04 -20.04
C GLU A 129 7.56 1.95 -19.54
N HIS A 130 7.44 3.14 -20.13
CA HIS A 130 6.43 4.13 -19.72
C HIS A 130 5.01 3.58 -19.76
N GLY A 131 4.22 3.88 -18.71
CA GLY A 131 2.84 3.40 -18.54
C GLY A 131 2.71 1.98 -17.99
N ALA A 132 3.79 1.18 -18.01
CA ALA A 132 3.78 -0.22 -17.57
C ALA A 132 5.13 -0.68 -16.99
N ALA A 133 5.93 0.23 -16.45
CA ALA A 133 7.28 -0.02 -15.98
C ALA A 133 7.37 -1.14 -14.94
N ARG A 134 8.51 -1.82 -14.91
CA ARG A 134 8.84 -2.84 -13.91
C ARG A 134 9.86 -2.30 -12.93
N ILE A 135 9.69 -2.63 -11.64
CA ILE A 135 10.68 -2.30 -10.63
C ILE A 135 11.88 -3.23 -10.78
N LEU A 136 13.05 -2.66 -11.11
CA LEU A 136 14.29 -3.38 -11.21
C LEU A 136 14.99 -3.54 -9.85
N ARG A 137 14.96 -2.47 -9.05
CA ARG A 137 15.58 -2.44 -7.72
C ARG A 137 14.97 -1.34 -6.86
N VAL A 138 15.18 -1.46 -5.55
CA VAL A 138 14.87 -0.39 -4.59
C VAL A 138 16.14 -0.13 -3.76
N ASP A 139 16.61 1.12 -3.78
CA ASP A 139 17.64 1.59 -2.86
C ASP A 139 16.96 2.05 -1.57
N THR A 140 17.04 1.25 -0.53
CA THR A 140 16.33 1.49 0.73
C THR A 140 17.03 2.48 1.66
N GLN A 141 18.18 3.04 1.30
CA GLN A 141 19.01 3.88 2.17
C GLN A 141 18.21 5.03 2.80
N ARG A 142 17.43 5.76 1.99
CA ARG A 142 16.62 6.88 2.49
C ARG A 142 15.51 6.39 3.44
N LEU A 143 14.85 5.30 3.13
CA LEU A 143 13.79 4.73 3.98
C LEU A 143 14.35 4.27 5.33
N GLU A 144 15.48 3.58 5.33
CA GLU A 144 16.16 3.14 6.55
C GLU A 144 16.59 4.33 7.43
N GLN A 145 17.07 5.41 6.83
CA GLN A 145 17.41 6.65 7.54
C GLN A 145 16.20 7.26 8.24
N GLU A 146 15.06 7.34 7.55
CA GLU A 146 13.86 7.93 8.14
C GLU A 146 13.27 7.04 9.25
N LEU A 147 13.28 5.72 9.06
CA LEU A 147 12.87 4.76 10.09
C LEU A 147 13.78 4.83 11.32
N THR A 148 15.10 4.99 11.13
CA THR A 148 16.06 5.14 12.24
C THR A 148 15.86 6.45 13.00
N ARG A 149 15.39 7.51 12.33
CA ARG A 149 15.01 8.78 12.96
C ARG A 149 13.67 8.73 13.70
N GLY A 150 13.00 7.57 13.71
CA GLY A 150 11.68 7.41 14.32
C GLY A 150 10.56 8.07 13.52
N ARG A 151 10.70 8.23 12.21
CA ARG A 151 9.67 8.80 11.33
C ARG A 151 8.91 7.72 10.59
N ILE A 152 7.67 8.02 10.22
CA ILE A 152 6.88 7.20 9.29
C ILE A 152 7.13 7.71 7.86
N PRO A 153 7.86 6.95 6.99
CA PRO A 153 7.92 7.25 5.56
C PRO A 153 6.56 7.00 4.91
N VAL A 154 6.05 7.99 4.19
CA VAL A 154 4.83 7.88 3.37
C VAL A 154 5.23 7.97 1.92
N VAL A 155 5.22 6.86 1.23
CA VAL A 155 5.71 6.73 -0.14
C VAL A 155 4.56 6.89 -1.14
N ALA A 156 4.73 7.77 -2.10
CA ALA A 156 3.89 7.83 -3.29
C ALA A 156 4.08 6.53 -4.09
N GLY A 157 3.04 5.69 -4.13
CA GLY A 157 3.05 4.44 -4.88
C GLY A 157 3.02 4.66 -6.39
N PHE A 158 2.98 3.57 -7.18
CA PHE A 158 2.72 3.61 -8.61
C PHE A 158 3.86 4.16 -9.48
N GLN A 159 4.94 4.72 -8.95
CA GLN A 159 5.94 5.50 -9.68
C GLN A 159 7.38 5.12 -9.31
N GLY A 160 8.30 5.32 -10.25
CA GLY A 160 9.74 5.21 -10.07
C GLY A 160 10.50 6.10 -11.05
N LEU A 161 11.82 5.93 -11.12
CA LEU A 161 12.67 6.54 -12.14
C LEU A 161 13.34 5.47 -12.98
N ASP A 162 13.40 5.71 -14.27
CA ASP A 162 14.16 4.94 -15.21
C ASP A 162 15.68 5.30 -15.19
N PRO A 163 16.54 4.64 -16.00
CA PRO A 163 17.96 4.95 -16.07
C PRO A 163 18.28 6.36 -16.58
N GLU A 164 17.37 6.98 -17.36
CA GLU A 164 17.53 8.33 -17.90
C GLU A 164 17.14 9.41 -16.90
N GLY A 165 16.48 9.01 -15.79
CA GLY A 165 15.99 9.91 -14.74
C GLY A 165 14.56 10.38 -14.99
N ASP A 166 13.88 9.79 -15.95
CA ASP A 166 12.48 10.07 -16.23
C ASP A 166 11.52 9.35 -15.27
N VAL A 167 10.41 10.03 -14.96
CA VAL A 167 9.36 9.41 -14.13
C VAL A 167 8.61 8.38 -14.95
N THR A 168 8.49 7.19 -14.40
CA THR A 168 7.71 6.09 -14.99
C THR A 168 6.59 5.67 -14.06
N THR A 169 5.47 5.19 -14.63
CA THR A 169 4.39 4.56 -13.87
C THR A 169 4.35 3.05 -14.07
N LEU A 170 3.94 2.35 -13.03
CA LEU A 170 3.95 0.88 -12.98
C LEU A 170 2.68 0.24 -13.61
N GLY A 171 1.77 1.04 -14.13
CA GLY A 171 0.51 0.55 -14.66
C GLY A 171 -0.49 0.11 -13.57
N ARG A 172 -1.52 -0.63 -13.96
CA ARG A 172 -2.58 -1.09 -13.04
C ARG A 172 -2.00 -1.86 -11.85
N GLY A 173 -2.51 -1.60 -10.65
CA GLY A 173 -1.99 -2.22 -9.43
C GLY A 173 -0.61 -1.75 -9.00
N GLY A 174 -0.08 -0.69 -9.61
CA GLY A 174 1.27 -0.21 -9.36
C GLY A 174 1.57 0.15 -7.91
N SER A 175 0.59 0.68 -7.15
CA SER A 175 0.78 0.95 -5.72
C SER A 175 0.87 -0.33 -4.89
N ASP A 176 0.15 -1.41 -5.26
CA ASP A 176 0.28 -2.73 -4.63
C ASP A 176 1.68 -3.31 -4.92
N THR A 177 2.11 -3.22 -6.18
CA THR A 177 3.46 -3.61 -6.61
C THR A 177 4.54 -2.83 -5.86
N THR A 178 4.35 -1.51 -5.68
CA THR A 178 5.23 -0.67 -4.86
C THR A 178 5.33 -1.19 -3.43
N ALA A 179 4.20 -1.48 -2.78
CA ALA A 179 4.18 -1.96 -1.41
C ALA A 179 4.89 -3.31 -1.25
N VAL A 180 4.66 -4.24 -2.17
CA VAL A 180 5.33 -5.55 -2.18
C VAL A 180 6.83 -5.38 -2.40
N ALA A 181 7.26 -4.54 -3.34
CA ALA A 181 8.66 -4.24 -3.57
C ALA A 181 9.32 -3.66 -2.30
N LEU A 182 8.72 -2.63 -1.70
CA LEU A 182 9.26 -2.05 -0.47
C LEU A 182 9.32 -3.08 0.67
N ALA A 183 8.30 -3.93 0.82
CA ALA A 183 8.32 -4.99 1.82
C ALA A 183 9.47 -5.98 1.58
N ALA A 184 9.73 -6.35 0.34
CA ALA A 184 10.81 -7.27 -0.02
C ALA A 184 12.19 -6.67 0.26
N TRP A 185 12.47 -5.48 -0.26
CA TRP A 185 13.79 -4.85 -0.12
C TRP A 185 14.09 -4.38 1.31
N LEU A 186 13.06 -3.92 2.05
CA LEU A 186 13.18 -3.57 3.48
C LEU A 186 13.15 -4.80 4.40
N ARG A 187 12.93 -6.00 3.86
CA ARG A 187 12.75 -7.23 4.64
C ARG A 187 11.68 -7.08 5.73
N ALA A 188 10.54 -6.50 5.37
CA ALA A 188 9.46 -6.29 6.30
C ALA A 188 8.82 -7.62 6.76
N ASP A 189 8.34 -7.65 7.99
CA ASP A 189 7.65 -8.83 8.57
C ASP A 189 6.29 -9.05 7.95
N ARG A 190 5.65 -7.97 7.46
CA ARG A 190 4.32 -8.01 6.85
C ARG A 190 4.18 -6.96 5.75
N CYS A 191 3.41 -7.30 4.72
CA CYS A 191 2.89 -6.39 3.72
C CYS A 191 1.36 -6.42 3.78
N GLN A 192 0.75 -5.31 4.18
CA GLN A 192 -0.68 -5.18 4.39
C GLN A 192 -1.29 -4.29 3.31
N ILE A 193 -2.28 -4.81 2.58
CA ILE A 193 -2.99 -4.10 1.53
C ILE A 193 -4.38 -3.74 2.05
N PHE A 194 -4.58 -2.46 2.32
CA PHE A 194 -5.87 -1.92 2.75
C PHE A 194 -6.70 -1.50 1.54
N THR A 195 -7.88 -2.07 1.43
CA THR A 195 -8.83 -1.87 0.34
C THR A 195 -10.26 -1.69 0.88
N ASP A 196 -11.24 -1.55 0.00
CA ASP A 196 -12.66 -1.39 0.33
C ASP A 196 -13.40 -2.70 0.62
N VAL A 197 -12.72 -3.83 0.40
CA VAL A 197 -13.22 -5.17 0.79
C VAL A 197 -12.46 -5.69 2.02
N ASP A 198 -13.08 -6.61 2.75
CA ASP A 198 -12.54 -7.15 4.00
C ASP A 198 -11.73 -8.44 3.83
N GLY A 199 -11.42 -8.82 2.59
CA GLY A 199 -10.62 -10.00 2.27
C GLY A 199 -10.86 -10.52 0.85
N VAL A 200 -10.37 -11.72 0.59
CA VAL A 200 -10.55 -12.43 -0.68
C VAL A 200 -11.64 -13.48 -0.51
N TYR A 201 -12.54 -13.55 -1.47
CA TYR A 201 -13.68 -14.48 -1.50
C TYR A 201 -13.56 -15.44 -2.69
N ASP A 202 -14.23 -16.56 -2.61
CA ASP A 202 -14.33 -17.56 -3.70
C ASP A 202 -15.17 -17.04 -4.89
N ARG A 203 -16.08 -16.10 -4.62
CA ARG A 203 -16.97 -15.39 -5.57
C ARG A 203 -17.17 -13.95 -5.10
N ASP A 204 -17.73 -13.11 -5.96
CA ASP A 204 -18.04 -11.73 -5.57
C ASP A 204 -19.17 -11.71 -4.51
N PRO A 205 -18.91 -11.30 -3.25
CA PRO A 205 -19.93 -11.31 -2.19
C PRO A 205 -21.05 -10.30 -2.42
N ARG A 206 -20.87 -9.32 -3.31
CA ARG A 206 -21.92 -8.36 -3.70
C ARG A 206 -22.98 -9.01 -4.59
N ILE A 207 -22.60 -10.06 -5.33
CA ILE A 207 -23.48 -10.82 -6.21
C ILE A 207 -23.94 -12.10 -5.52
N PHE A 208 -23.07 -12.74 -4.74
CA PHE A 208 -23.31 -14.01 -4.07
C PHE A 208 -23.21 -13.83 -2.55
N PRO A 209 -24.33 -13.64 -1.84
CA PRO A 209 -24.33 -13.41 -0.39
C PRO A 209 -23.77 -14.57 0.43
N ASP A 210 -23.71 -15.76 -0.15
CA ASP A 210 -23.17 -17.00 0.42
C ASP A 210 -21.69 -17.24 0.03
N ALA A 211 -21.02 -16.24 -0.58
CA ALA A 211 -19.61 -16.32 -0.91
C ALA A 211 -18.74 -16.54 0.33
N ALA A 212 -17.82 -17.51 0.25
CA ALA A 212 -16.95 -17.87 1.36
C ALA A 212 -15.66 -17.04 1.32
N LYS A 213 -15.35 -16.36 2.45
CA LYS A 213 -14.10 -15.63 2.62
C LYS A 213 -12.96 -16.59 2.96
N PHE A 214 -11.84 -16.45 2.25
CA PHE A 214 -10.63 -17.18 2.59
C PHE A 214 -9.94 -16.55 3.80
N GLY A 215 -9.65 -17.34 4.83
CA GLY A 215 -8.73 -16.92 5.89
C GLY A 215 -7.28 -16.91 5.41
N ARG A 216 -6.94 -17.89 4.54
CA ARG A 216 -5.65 -18.01 3.86
C ARG A 216 -5.82 -18.57 2.46
N ILE A 217 -4.99 -18.09 1.51
CA ILE A 217 -4.96 -18.55 0.13
C ILE A 217 -3.51 -18.56 -0.38
N SER A 218 -3.14 -19.53 -1.21
CA SER A 218 -1.81 -19.55 -1.85
C SER A 218 -1.71 -18.50 -2.96
N TYR A 219 -0.48 -18.10 -3.31
CA TYR A 219 -0.25 -17.19 -4.44
C TYR A 219 -0.84 -17.72 -5.74
N ASP A 220 -0.66 -19.03 -6.04
CA ASP A 220 -1.18 -19.66 -7.26
C ASP A 220 -2.70 -19.63 -7.34
N ARG A 221 -3.37 -19.91 -6.22
CA ARG A 221 -4.83 -19.83 -6.16
C ARG A 221 -5.31 -18.37 -6.29
N MET A 222 -4.58 -17.41 -5.69
CA MET A 222 -4.89 -15.98 -5.85
C MET A 222 -4.76 -15.56 -7.31
N LEU A 223 -3.67 -15.93 -8.00
CA LEU A 223 -3.46 -15.65 -9.43
C LEU A 223 -4.58 -16.28 -10.30
N THR A 224 -5.02 -17.50 -9.96
CA THR A 224 -6.16 -18.14 -10.65
C THR A 224 -7.44 -17.30 -10.48
N LEU A 225 -7.73 -16.80 -9.29
CA LEU A 225 -8.91 -15.96 -9.04
C LEU A 225 -8.82 -14.63 -9.80
N ILE A 226 -7.63 -14.00 -9.84
CA ILE A 226 -7.40 -12.77 -10.62
C ILE A 226 -7.66 -13.04 -12.11
N GLY A 227 -7.14 -14.14 -12.67
CA GLY A 227 -7.39 -14.57 -14.05
C GLY A 227 -8.87 -14.84 -14.35
N SER A 228 -9.66 -15.17 -13.32
CA SER A 228 -11.11 -15.35 -13.40
C SER A 228 -11.92 -14.08 -13.15
N GLY A 229 -11.25 -12.92 -12.99
CA GLY A 229 -11.90 -11.61 -12.86
C GLY A 229 -11.94 -11.02 -11.45
N ALA A 230 -11.33 -11.64 -10.44
CA ALA A 230 -11.20 -11.02 -9.11
C ALA A 230 -10.35 -9.74 -9.16
N GLN A 231 -10.82 -8.66 -8.53
CA GLN A 231 -10.20 -7.33 -8.61
C GLN A 231 -9.62 -6.84 -7.27
N VAL A 232 -9.41 -7.74 -6.32
CA VAL A 232 -8.94 -7.39 -4.97
C VAL A 232 -7.46 -7.06 -4.94
N LEU A 233 -6.66 -7.80 -5.71
CA LEU A 233 -5.22 -7.59 -5.94
C LEU A 233 -4.95 -7.63 -7.45
N HIS A 234 -3.79 -7.13 -7.85
CA HIS A 234 -3.33 -7.23 -9.23
C HIS A 234 -2.26 -8.34 -9.37
N ASP A 235 -2.29 -9.05 -10.52
CA ASP A 235 -1.41 -10.17 -10.86
C ASP A 235 0.07 -9.85 -10.60
N ARG A 236 0.58 -8.73 -11.15
CA ARG A 236 1.98 -8.31 -11.00
C ARG A 236 2.42 -8.16 -9.54
N SER A 237 1.53 -7.72 -8.66
CA SER A 237 1.83 -7.60 -7.23
C SER A 237 1.90 -8.97 -6.54
N VAL A 238 1.03 -9.91 -6.93
CA VAL A 238 1.01 -11.28 -6.39
C VAL A 238 2.19 -12.10 -6.93
N GLU A 239 2.53 -11.94 -8.21
CA GLU A 239 3.72 -12.55 -8.82
C GLU A 239 5.00 -12.10 -8.12
N LEU A 240 5.16 -10.79 -7.90
CA LEU A 240 6.31 -10.25 -7.17
C LEU A 240 6.33 -10.76 -5.72
N ALA A 241 5.17 -10.83 -5.05
CA ALA A 241 5.07 -11.38 -3.70
C ALA A 241 5.48 -12.85 -3.65
N LYS A 242 5.07 -13.66 -4.64
CA LYS A 242 5.47 -15.05 -4.80
C LYS A 242 6.97 -15.17 -5.03
N GLU A 243 7.53 -14.41 -5.99
CA GLU A 243 8.97 -14.41 -6.31
C GLU A 243 9.83 -14.06 -5.09
N LYS A 244 9.42 -13.04 -4.32
CA LYS A 244 10.16 -12.56 -3.16
C LYS A 244 9.76 -13.23 -1.84
N ASN A 245 8.83 -14.18 -1.87
CA ASN A 245 8.26 -14.87 -0.69
C ASN A 245 7.72 -13.89 0.37
N ILE A 246 6.96 -12.88 -0.08
CA ILE A 246 6.36 -11.85 0.77
C ILE A 246 4.93 -12.20 1.09
N ARG A 247 4.65 -12.49 2.36
CA ARG A 247 3.30 -12.69 2.86
C ARG A 247 2.49 -11.40 2.76
N LEU A 248 1.36 -11.45 2.03
CA LEU A 248 0.42 -10.36 1.95
C LEU A 248 -0.75 -10.58 2.92
N GLU A 249 -1.26 -9.48 3.46
CA GLU A 249 -2.50 -9.47 4.24
C GLU A 249 -3.46 -8.49 3.58
N VAL A 250 -4.56 -8.98 3.03
CA VAL A 250 -5.64 -8.15 2.44
C VAL A 250 -6.62 -7.80 3.54
N LEU A 251 -6.83 -6.51 3.79
CA LEU A 251 -7.55 -5.99 4.94
C LEU A 251 -8.54 -4.90 4.52
N SER A 252 -9.66 -4.79 5.24
CA SER A 252 -10.54 -3.64 5.08
C SER A 252 -9.87 -2.36 5.60
N ALA A 253 -9.97 -1.30 4.81
CA ALA A 253 -9.57 0.04 5.25
C ALA A 253 -10.50 0.61 6.33
N PHE A 254 -11.70 0.06 6.48
CA PHE A 254 -12.79 0.64 7.28
C PHE A 254 -13.13 -0.14 8.54
N THR A 255 -12.91 -1.45 8.54
CA THR A 255 -13.20 -2.32 9.69
C THR A 255 -11.89 -2.81 10.34
N GLY A 256 -12.00 -3.45 11.50
CA GLY A 256 -10.89 -4.13 12.18
C GLY A 256 -10.93 -5.64 12.04
N ASP A 257 -11.78 -6.15 11.15
CA ASP A 257 -12.01 -7.58 10.98
C ASP A 257 -10.76 -8.29 10.41
N PRO A 258 -10.57 -9.57 10.73
CA PRO A 258 -9.53 -10.37 10.13
C PRO A 258 -9.70 -10.43 8.60
N GLY A 259 -8.62 -10.17 7.89
CA GLY A 259 -8.59 -10.24 6.44
C GLY A 259 -8.15 -11.61 5.91
N THR A 260 -7.70 -11.63 4.66
CA THR A 260 -7.14 -12.81 4.01
C THR A 260 -5.63 -12.74 3.95
N ILE A 261 -4.96 -13.84 4.30
CA ILE A 261 -3.52 -14.02 4.11
C ILE A 261 -3.27 -14.65 2.75
N VAL A 262 -2.39 -14.05 1.95
CA VAL A 262 -1.90 -14.58 0.68
C VAL A 262 -0.43 -14.97 0.86
N GLY A 263 -0.14 -16.29 0.68
CA GLY A 263 1.21 -16.81 0.88
C GLY A 263 1.27 -18.28 1.27
#